data_86ae65affd2b8895344037392c7eff66
#
_entry.id   86ae65affd2b8895344037392c7eff66
#
_cell.length_a   1.000
_cell.length_b   1.000
_cell.length_c   1.000
_cell.angle_alpha   90.00
_cell.angle_beta   90.00
_cell.angle_gamma   90.00
#
_symmetry.space_group_name_H-M   'P 1'
#
loop_
_entity.id
_entity.type
_entity.pdbx_description
1 polymer ?
#
loop_
_entity_poly.entity_id
_entity_poly.type
_entity_poly.pdbx_seq_one_letter_code
_entity_poly.pdbx_strand_id
1 'polypeptide(L)'
;MPLYGGIDLHANNSVIVLLNEQDEVIYRKRLPNDLSTILEQLAPYHTAMEGLVVESTHNWYWLVDGLREADYRVHLANPAAMQQYSGLKYTDWT
;
A
#
# COMPACT_ATOMS: atom_id res chain seq x y z
N MET A 1 2.49 6.18 -16.21
CA MET A 1 2.86 7.00 -15.04
C MET A 1 2.94 6.12 -13.82
N PRO A 2 4.10 5.97 -13.19
CA PRO A 2 4.24 5.05 -12.05
C PRO A 2 3.56 5.60 -10.80
N LEU A 3 2.95 4.66 -10.06
CA LEU A 3 2.27 4.94 -8.81
C LEU A 3 2.90 4.15 -7.69
N TYR A 4 2.86 4.72 -6.50
CA TYR A 4 3.37 4.11 -5.29
C TYR A 4 2.28 4.15 -4.24
N GLY A 5 2.04 3.05 -3.56
CA GLY A 5 0.95 2.96 -2.62
C GLY A 5 1.40 2.59 -1.22
N GLY A 6 0.60 3.03 -0.26
CA GLY A 6 0.74 2.64 1.13
C GLY A 6 -0.61 2.20 1.68
N ILE A 7 -0.58 1.15 2.47
CA ILE A 7 -1.78 0.65 3.15
C ILE A 7 -1.48 0.60 4.63
N ASP A 8 -2.22 1.40 5.39
CA ASP A 8 -2.16 1.40 6.84
C ASP A 8 -3.24 0.44 7.35
N LEU A 9 -2.82 -0.77 7.72
CA LEU A 9 -3.72 -1.83 8.12
C LEU A 9 -4.01 -1.76 9.61
N HIS A 10 -5.26 -1.45 9.93
CA HIS A 10 -5.77 -1.45 11.28
C HIS A 10 -6.61 -2.70 11.54
N ALA A 11 -7.03 -2.89 12.78
CA ALA A 11 -7.79 -4.09 13.17
C ALA A 11 -9.10 -4.25 12.39
N ASN A 12 -9.80 -3.15 12.09
CA ASN A 12 -11.13 -3.21 11.50
C ASN A 12 -11.20 -2.59 10.10
N ASN A 13 -10.19 -1.85 9.70
CA ASN A 13 -10.21 -1.17 8.41
C ASN A 13 -8.79 -0.86 7.97
N SER A 14 -8.65 -0.45 6.72
CA SER A 14 -7.36 -0.07 6.15
C SER A 14 -7.49 1.27 5.45
N VAL A 15 -6.47 2.10 5.54
CA VAL A 15 -6.40 3.35 4.80
C VAL A 15 -5.40 3.18 3.67
N ILE A 16 -5.84 3.42 2.45
CA ILE A 16 -5.01 3.28 1.26
C ILE A 16 -4.71 4.67 0.69
N VAL A 17 -3.44 4.91 0.41
CA VAL A 17 -2.99 6.15 -0.23
C VAL A 17 -2.13 5.78 -1.43
N LEU A 18 -2.44 6.36 -2.58
CA LEU A 18 -1.64 6.20 -3.79
C LEU A 18 -1.04 7.55 -4.17
N LEU A 19 0.24 7.53 -4.46
CA LEU A 19 1.00 8.72 -4.85
C LEU A 19 1.57 8.54 -6.26
N ASN A 20 1.68 9.65 -6.98
CA ASN A 20 2.40 9.65 -8.25
C ASN A 20 3.90 10.00 -8.02
N GLU A 21 4.66 10.17 -9.10
CA GLU A 21 6.09 10.48 -9.01
C GLU A 21 6.38 11.81 -8.32
N GLN A 22 5.44 12.73 -8.33
CA GLN A 22 5.58 14.04 -7.70
C GLN A 22 5.08 14.06 -6.27
N ASP A 23 4.82 12.87 -5.68
CA ASP A 23 4.27 12.73 -4.34
C ASP A 23 2.88 13.35 -4.17
N GLU A 24 2.15 13.52 -5.27
CA GLU A 24 0.77 13.97 -5.20
C GLU A 24 -0.14 12.80 -4.89
N VAL A 25 -1.10 13.02 -3.98
CA VAL A 25 -2.09 12.01 -3.64
C VAL A 25 -3.11 11.93 -4.77
N ILE A 26 -3.16 10.78 -5.44
CA ILE A 26 -4.13 10.55 -6.52
C ILE A 26 -5.31 9.71 -6.07
N TYR A 27 -5.18 9.01 -4.94
CA TYR A 27 -6.24 8.20 -4.37
C TYR A 27 -6.01 8.09 -2.87
N ARG A 28 -7.05 8.26 -2.10
CA ARG A 28 -6.99 8.07 -0.65
C ARG A 28 -8.36 7.62 -0.17
N LYS A 29 -8.42 6.48 0.49
CA LYS A 29 -9.69 5.98 0.99
C LYS A 29 -9.50 5.01 2.14
N ARG A 30 -10.44 5.06 3.07
CA ARG A 30 -10.57 4.07 4.14
C ARG A 30 -11.49 2.96 3.65
N LEU A 31 -11.03 1.72 3.72
CA LEU A 31 -11.79 0.57 3.24
C LEU A 31 -11.94 -0.46 4.36
N PRO A 32 -12.99 -1.28 4.31
CA PRO A 32 -13.08 -2.41 5.22
C PRO A 32 -11.95 -3.41 4.95
N ASN A 33 -11.62 -4.22 5.95
CA ASN A 33 -10.60 -5.26 5.81
C ASN A 33 -11.18 -6.46 5.07
N ASP A 34 -11.46 -6.25 3.80
CA ASP A 34 -12.00 -7.26 2.90
C ASP A 34 -11.15 -7.26 1.64
N LEU A 35 -10.47 -8.37 1.37
CA LEU A 35 -9.53 -8.46 0.27
C LEU A 35 -10.19 -8.16 -1.07
N SER A 36 -11.38 -8.69 -1.31
CA SER A 36 -12.11 -8.44 -2.58
C SER A 36 -12.32 -6.96 -2.81
N THR A 37 -12.75 -6.24 -1.77
CA THR A 37 -13.01 -4.81 -1.85
C THR A 37 -11.72 -4.05 -2.16
N ILE A 38 -10.65 -4.40 -1.46
CA ILE A 38 -9.35 -3.73 -1.65
C ILE A 38 -8.83 -3.97 -3.07
N LEU A 39 -8.87 -5.22 -3.54
CA LEU A 39 -8.43 -5.53 -4.90
C LEU A 39 -9.26 -4.82 -5.95
N GLU A 40 -10.57 -4.74 -5.74
CA GLU A 40 -11.47 -4.06 -6.64
C GLU A 40 -11.15 -2.57 -6.73
N GLN A 41 -10.88 -1.93 -5.60
CA GLN A 41 -10.53 -0.52 -5.57
C GLN A 41 -9.17 -0.23 -6.19
N LEU A 42 -8.21 -1.16 -6.07
CA LEU A 42 -6.88 -0.99 -6.64
C LEU A 42 -6.80 -1.35 -8.11
N ALA A 43 -7.76 -2.12 -8.63
CA ALA A 43 -7.71 -2.64 -9.99
C ALA A 43 -7.45 -1.57 -11.07
N PRO A 44 -8.08 -0.38 -11.02
CA PRO A 44 -7.82 0.65 -12.04
C PRO A 44 -6.37 1.13 -12.08
N TYR A 45 -5.63 0.93 -10.99
CA TYR A 45 -4.25 1.42 -10.86
C TYR A 45 -3.21 0.32 -11.02
N HIS A 46 -3.63 -0.91 -11.25
CA HIS A 46 -2.74 -2.08 -11.24
C HIS A 46 -1.56 -1.93 -12.21
N THR A 47 -1.83 -1.53 -13.42
CA THR A 47 -0.80 -1.42 -14.46
C THR A 47 0.27 -0.40 -14.10
N ALA A 48 -0.12 0.69 -13.47
CA ALA A 48 0.79 1.77 -13.12
C ALA A 48 1.49 1.55 -11.76
N MET A 49 1.04 0.58 -10.99
CA MET A 49 1.53 0.38 -9.61
C MET A 49 2.93 -0.20 -9.61
N GLU A 50 3.89 0.57 -9.10
CA GLU A 50 5.28 0.12 -8.98
C GLU A 50 5.56 -0.59 -7.66
N GLY A 51 4.87 -0.23 -6.61
CA GLY A 51 5.05 -0.86 -5.32
C GLY A 51 3.99 -0.46 -4.31
N LEU A 52 3.74 -1.36 -3.39
CA LEU A 52 2.83 -1.15 -2.27
C LEU A 52 3.55 -1.47 -0.97
N VAL A 53 3.41 -0.60 0.02
CA VAL A 53 3.89 -0.88 1.37
C VAL A 53 2.69 -1.12 2.25
N VAL A 54 2.68 -2.24 2.95
CA VAL A 54 1.67 -2.54 3.96
C VAL A 54 2.29 -2.34 5.33
N GLU A 55 1.73 -1.43 6.11
CA GLU A 55 2.14 -1.21 7.50
C GLU A 55 1.21 -1.95 8.42
N SER A 56 1.75 -2.89 9.20
CA SER A 56 0.98 -3.61 10.20
C SER A 56 1.89 -4.29 11.20
N THR A 57 1.42 -4.42 12.44
CA THR A 57 2.15 -5.13 13.49
C THR A 57 1.77 -6.61 13.56
N HIS A 58 0.56 -6.97 13.10
CA HIS A 58 0.10 -8.35 13.17
C HIS A 58 -1.08 -8.58 12.22
N ASN A 59 -1.35 -9.85 11.95
CA ASN A 59 -2.51 -10.29 11.16
C ASN A 59 -2.58 -9.66 9.76
N TRP A 60 -1.43 -9.60 9.10
CA TRP A 60 -1.29 -8.99 7.77
C TRP A 60 -1.30 -10.01 6.63
N TYR A 61 -1.24 -11.30 6.94
CA TYR A 61 -1.00 -12.37 5.96
C TYR A 61 -2.01 -12.36 4.82
N TRP A 62 -3.28 -12.23 5.16
CA TRP A 62 -4.35 -12.29 4.18
C TRP A 62 -4.22 -11.18 3.13
N LEU A 63 -3.79 -10.01 3.57
CA LEU A 63 -3.67 -8.85 2.68
C LEU A 63 -2.40 -8.94 1.83
N VAL A 64 -1.26 -9.19 2.44
CA VAL A 64 0.02 -9.26 1.72
C VAL A 64 -0.01 -10.41 0.72
N ASP A 65 -0.46 -11.58 1.14
CA ASP A 65 -0.52 -12.74 0.24
C ASP A 65 -1.51 -12.50 -0.89
N GLY A 66 -2.67 -11.94 -0.58
CA GLY A 66 -3.68 -11.65 -1.59
C GLY A 66 -3.22 -10.61 -2.61
N LEU A 67 -2.52 -9.58 -2.16
CA LEU A 67 -1.96 -8.58 -3.07
C LEU A 67 -0.87 -9.16 -3.95
N ARG A 68 0.01 -9.99 -3.38
CA ARG A 68 1.07 -10.65 -4.16
C ARG A 68 0.51 -11.61 -5.19
N GLU A 69 -0.54 -12.35 -4.84
CA GLU A 69 -1.22 -13.22 -5.79
C GLU A 69 -1.86 -12.45 -6.94
N ALA A 70 -2.23 -11.20 -6.68
CA ALA A 70 -2.79 -10.31 -7.70
C ALA A 70 -1.71 -9.54 -8.47
N ASP A 71 -0.45 -9.95 -8.34
CA ASP A 71 0.70 -9.39 -9.05
C ASP A 71 1.09 -7.97 -8.63
N TYR A 72 0.86 -7.64 -7.38
CA TYR A 72 1.41 -6.42 -6.81
C TYR A 72 2.75 -6.70 -6.15
N ARG A 73 3.67 -5.74 -6.24
CA ARG A 73 4.93 -5.78 -5.49
C ARG A 73 4.66 -5.21 -4.11
N VAL A 74 4.73 -6.06 -3.09
CA VAL A 74 4.34 -5.66 -1.74
C VAL A 74 5.51 -5.78 -0.80
N HIS A 75 5.71 -4.74 -0.01
CA HIS A 75 6.67 -4.72 1.09
C HIS A 75 5.90 -4.57 2.39
N LEU A 76 6.23 -5.42 3.35
CA LEU A 76 5.65 -5.33 4.67
C LEU A 76 6.55 -4.49 5.57
N ALA A 77 5.96 -3.57 6.29
CA ALA A 77 6.67 -2.73 7.25
C ALA A 77 5.90 -2.71 8.57
N ASN A 78 6.63 -2.65 9.69
CA ASN A 78 6.00 -2.39 10.97
C ASN A 78 6.15 -0.92 11.33
N PRO A 79 5.44 -0.41 12.37
CA PRO A 79 5.49 1.01 12.70
C PRO A 79 6.90 1.53 12.99
N ALA A 80 7.76 0.72 13.59
CA ALA A 80 9.15 1.13 13.85
C ALA A 80 9.94 1.29 12.56
N ALA A 81 9.70 0.40 11.59
CA ALA A 81 10.36 0.48 10.29
C ALA A 81 9.82 1.63 9.45
N MET A 82 8.60 2.08 9.69
CA MET A 82 7.98 3.14 8.91
C MET A 82 8.72 4.46 8.98
N GLN A 83 9.34 4.77 10.11
CA GLN A 83 10.13 5.99 10.22
C GLN A 83 11.34 5.95 9.29
N GLN A 84 12.03 4.80 9.26
CA GLN A 84 13.12 4.59 8.32
C GLN A 84 12.63 4.61 6.88
N TYR A 85 11.46 4.03 6.66
CA TYR A 85 10.85 3.99 5.34
C TYR A 85 10.51 5.37 4.83
N SER A 86 10.02 6.24 5.69
CA SER A 86 9.74 7.62 5.32
C SER A 86 11.00 8.34 4.87
N GLY A 87 12.12 8.12 5.55
CA GLY A 87 13.40 8.65 5.13
C GLY A 87 13.83 8.13 3.78
N LEU A 88 13.68 6.82 3.55
CA LEU A 88 13.99 6.19 2.28
C LEU A 88 13.10 6.71 1.17
N LYS A 89 11.83 6.96 1.46
CA LYS A 89 10.91 7.50 0.48
C LYS A 89 11.42 8.81 -0.10
N TYR A 90 11.91 9.69 0.76
CA TYR A 90 12.39 11.00 0.30
C TYR A 90 13.74 10.93 -0.39
N THR A 91 14.49 9.86 -0.22
CA THR A 91 15.83 9.74 -0.82
C THR A 91 15.89 8.76 -1.98
N ASP A 92 15.16 7.64 -1.88
CA ASP A 92 15.30 6.51 -2.80
C ASP A 92 14.06 6.24 -3.64
N TRP A 93 12.88 6.69 -3.19
CA TRP A 93 11.66 6.46 -3.93
C TRP A 93 11.41 7.52 -4.98
N THR A 94 12.09 8.60 -4.87
CA THR A 94 12.04 9.64 -5.85
C THR A 94 13.26 9.54 -6.76
#